data_130ca53ba867d96c1e274d519ee4b134
#
_entry.id   130ca53ba867d96c1e274d519ee4b134
#
_cell.length_a   1.000
_cell.length_b   1.000
_cell.length_c   1.000
_cell.angle_alpha   90.00
_cell.angle_beta   90.00
_cell.angle_gamma   90.00
#
_symmetry.space_group_name_H-M   'P 1'
#
loop_
_entity.id
_entity.type
_entity.pdbx_description
1 polymer ?
#
loop_
_entity_poly.entity_id
_entity_poly.type
_entity_poly.pdbx_seq_one_letter_code
_entity_poly.pdbx_strand_id
1 'polypeptide(L)'
;KEMTDDKTYNKAKTMENTLIKGELKKLMKNTNDWLVDIGFGEENLAVFTLRGQSPRETYELGDNLRFFVEKVDRGDEILTKDKSGKTKKKKRGVKISLTRSSKEFVKCLVERQLREEIDNGSVVIKAIARQAGIRTKIAVDTKKSDTDPVGATVGKGGCKIQSVMNEIGGEKIDVIRYNEDPIVLIANAL
;
A
#
# COMPACT_ATOMS: atom_id res chain seq x y z
N LYS A 1 -18.57 -24.46 5.69
CA LYS A 1 -17.41 -23.98 4.93
C LYS A 1 -17.74 -22.75 4.06
N GLU A 2 -18.86 -22.72 3.34
CA GLU A 2 -19.30 -21.55 2.54
C GLU A 2 -19.57 -20.30 3.38
N MET A 3 -20.22 -20.44 4.54
CA MET A 3 -20.46 -19.31 5.47
C MET A 3 -19.16 -18.70 6.04
N THR A 4 -18.07 -19.48 6.12
CA THR A 4 -16.77 -19.00 6.61
C THR A 4 -16.06 -18.19 5.53
N ASP A 5 -16.15 -18.62 4.27
CA ASP A 5 -15.52 -17.93 3.13
C ASP A 5 -16.19 -16.58 2.85
N ASP A 6 -17.52 -16.47 2.98
CA ASP A 6 -18.25 -15.20 2.83
C ASP A 6 -17.91 -14.20 3.95
N LYS A 7 -17.80 -14.66 5.20
CA LYS A 7 -17.37 -13.81 6.32
C LYS A 7 -15.94 -13.32 6.13
N THR A 8 -15.04 -14.20 5.69
CA THR A 8 -13.64 -13.85 5.42
C THR A 8 -13.55 -12.85 4.26
N TYR A 9 -14.31 -13.08 3.18
CA TYR A 9 -14.36 -12.14 2.05
C TYR A 9 -14.88 -10.77 2.47
N ASN A 10 -16.00 -10.71 3.19
CA ASN A 10 -16.57 -9.43 3.63
C ASN A 10 -15.59 -8.67 4.55
N LYS A 11 -14.94 -9.37 5.47
CA LYS A 11 -13.90 -8.77 6.33
C LYS A 11 -12.69 -8.30 5.53
N ALA A 12 -12.20 -9.10 4.59
CA ALA A 12 -11.09 -8.70 3.73
C ALA A 12 -11.46 -7.51 2.82
N LYS A 13 -12.69 -7.48 2.31
CA LYS A 13 -13.19 -6.40 1.45
C LYS A 13 -13.21 -5.04 2.15
N THR A 14 -13.45 -4.99 3.46
CA THR A 14 -13.33 -3.74 4.22
C THR A 14 -11.90 -3.21 4.35
N MET A 15 -10.91 -4.05 4.09
CA MET A 15 -9.50 -3.67 4.12
C MET A 15 -8.99 -3.13 2.77
N GLU A 16 -9.77 -3.26 1.70
CA GLU A 16 -9.40 -2.73 0.38
C GLU A 16 -9.16 -1.22 0.44
N ASN A 17 -8.13 -0.76 -0.24
CA ASN A 17 -7.65 0.62 -0.20
C ASN A 17 -7.15 1.10 1.18
N THR A 18 -6.74 0.20 2.07
CA THR A 18 -6.16 0.54 3.37
C THR A 18 -4.76 -0.03 3.57
N LEU A 19 -4.06 0.50 4.58
CA LEU A 19 -2.78 -0.03 5.05
C LEU A 19 -3.01 -1.13 6.08
N ILE A 20 -2.37 -2.26 5.85
CA ILE A 20 -2.35 -3.39 6.80
C ILE A 20 -0.91 -3.79 7.13
N LYS A 21 -0.72 -4.50 8.23
CA LYS A 21 0.52 -5.20 8.54
C LYS A 21 0.40 -6.66 8.13
N GLY A 22 1.50 -7.25 7.70
CA GLY A 22 1.57 -8.67 7.37
C GLY A 22 2.98 -9.20 7.49
N GLU A 23 3.10 -10.51 7.66
CA GLU A 23 4.34 -11.24 7.76
C GLU A 23 4.59 -12.07 6.50
N LEU A 24 5.79 -11.96 5.93
CA LEU A 24 6.21 -12.75 4.76
C LEU A 24 6.40 -14.22 5.15
N LYS A 25 5.52 -15.10 4.70
CA LYS A 25 5.52 -16.53 5.07
C LYS A 25 6.18 -17.44 4.07
N LYS A 26 6.11 -17.12 2.78
CA LYS A 26 6.64 -18.00 1.73
C LYS A 26 6.89 -17.24 0.43
N LEU A 27 8.07 -17.47 -0.16
CA LEU A 27 8.40 -17.04 -1.52
C LEU A 27 7.98 -18.11 -2.52
N MET A 28 7.20 -17.71 -3.53
CA MET A 28 6.81 -18.57 -4.65
C MET A 28 7.90 -18.51 -5.74
N LYS A 29 8.75 -19.52 -5.80
CA LYS A 29 9.95 -19.53 -6.68
C LYS A 29 9.66 -19.34 -8.17
N ASN A 30 8.46 -19.73 -8.64
CA ASN A 30 8.09 -19.64 -10.06
C ASN A 30 7.73 -18.23 -10.51
N THR A 31 7.16 -17.40 -9.61
CA THR A 31 6.65 -16.07 -9.92
C THR A 31 7.38 -14.96 -9.16
N ASN A 32 8.21 -15.31 -8.18
CA ASN A 32 8.82 -14.40 -7.22
C ASN A 32 7.79 -13.57 -6.42
N ASP A 33 6.57 -14.09 -6.31
CA ASP A 33 5.54 -13.51 -5.44
C ASP A 33 5.72 -14.02 -4.01
N TRP A 34 5.36 -13.20 -3.03
CA TRP A 34 5.31 -13.59 -1.63
C TRP A 34 3.89 -13.92 -1.19
N LEU A 35 3.77 -14.96 -0.38
CA LEU A 35 2.57 -15.22 0.42
C LEU A 35 2.74 -14.55 1.78
N VAL A 36 1.76 -13.76 2.17
CA VAL A 36 1.78 -12.89 3.34
C VAL A 36 0.64 -13.25 4.28
N ASP A 37 0.97 -13.48 5.55
CA ASP A 37 -0.03 -13.64 6.58
C ASP A 37 -0.48 -12.27 7.10
N ILE A 38 -1.76 -12.00 6.97
CA ILE A 38 -2.41 -10.75 7.40
C ILE A 38 -3.47 -11.01 8.49
N GLY A 39 -3.38 -12.18 9.16
CA GLY A 39 -4.28 -12.55 10.26
C GLY A 39 -5.58 -13.24 9.85
N PHE A 40 -5.65 -13.79 8.63
CA PHE A 40 -6.78 -14.63 8.17
C PHE A 40 -6.48 -16.14 8.21
N GLY A 41 -5.33 -16.52 8.78
CA GLY A 41 -4.88 -17.91 8.88
C GLY A 41 -4.20 -18.43 7.61
N GLU A 42 -3.56 -19.59 7.73
CA GLU A 42 -2.71 -20.18 6.69
C GLU A 42 -3.45 -20.52 5.37
N GLU A 43 -4.76 -20.74 5.44
CA GLU A 43 -5.58 -21.03 4.26
C GLU A 43 -5.91 -19.76 3.42
N ASN A 44 -5.71 -18.56 3.97
CA ASN A 44 -6.09 -17.28 3.37
C ASN A 44 -4.91 -16.29 3.36
N LEU A 45 -3.75 -16.75 2.90
CA LEU A 45 -2.59 -15.88 2.73
C LEU A 45 -2.83 -14.89 1.58
N ALA A 46 -2.47 -13.64 1.83
CA ALA A 46 -2.48 -12.60 0.79
C ALA A 46 -1.30 -12.77 -0.16
N VAL A 47 -1.44 -12.24 -1.38
CA VAL A 47 -0.41 -12.31 -2.42
C VAL A 47 0.24 -10.95 -2.60
N PHE A 48 1.53 -10.91 -2.40
CA PHE A 48 2.38 -9.75 -2.67
C PHE A 48 3.20 -10.04 -3.92
N THR A 49 2.67 -9.59 -5.06
CA THR A 49 3.23 -9.92 -6.38
C THR A 49 4.55 -9.21 -6.62
N LEU A 50 5.38 -9.76 -7.52
CA LEU A 50 6.63 -9.12 -7.97
C LEU A 50 6.40 -7.67 -8.45
N ARG A 51 5.30 -7.40 -9.16
CA ARG A 51 4.94 -6.04 -9.60
C ARG A 51 4.59 -5.10 -8.45
N GLY A 52 4.09 -5.64 -7.35
CA GLY A 52 3.79 -4.89 -6.13
C GLY A 52 5.01 -4.59 -5.27
N GLN A 53 6.14 -5.23 -5.54
CA GLN A 53 7.39 -5.05 -4.80
C GLN A 53 8.09 -3.75 -5.24
N SER A 54 8.74 -3.07 -4.29
CA SER A 54 9.57 -1.91 -4.58
C SER A 54 10.97 -2.38 -4.99
N PRO A 55 11.54 -1.89 -6.10
CA PRO A 55 12.85 -2.33 -6.57
C PRO A 55 14.01 -2.01 -5.60
N ARG A 56 13.79 -1.08 -4.68
CA ARG A 56 14.80 -0.66 -3.70
C ARG A 56 14.80 -1.48 -2.42
N GLU A 57 13.70 -2.19 -2.18
CA GLU A 57 13.52 -2.97 -0.96
C GLU A 57 13.98 -4.42 -1.16
N THR A 58 14.53 -4.99 -0.12
CA THR A 58 14.79 -6.43 -0.01
C THR A 58 13.77 -7.05 0.93
N TYR A 59 13.39 -8.28 0.64
CA TYR A 59 12.34 -8.98 1.37
C TYR A 59 12.82 -10.33 1.81
N GLU A 60 12.67 -10.63 3.11
CA GLU A 60 13.11 -11.87 3.72
C GLU A 60 11.96 -12.61 4.41
N LEU A 61 12.11 -13.91 4.56
CA LEU A 61 11.13 -14.74 5.27
C LEU A 61 11.02 -14.29 6.73
N GLY A 62 9.79 -14.04 7.18
CA GLY A 62 9.52 -13.58 8.55
C GLY A 62 9.45 -12.04 8.68
N ASP A 63 9.76 -11.29 7.63
CA ASP A 63 9.63 -9.83 7.68
C ASP A 63 8.19 -9.40 7.97
N ASN A 64 8.05 -8.48 8.92
CA ASN A 64 6.79 -7.84 9.28
C ASN A 64 6.73 -6.44 8.67
N LEU A 65 5.98 -6.30 7.59
CA LEU A 65 5.92 -5.08 6.80
C LEU A 65 4.49 -4.52 6.73
N ARG A 66 4.38 -3.25 6.32
CA ARG A 66 3.10 -2.65 5.94
C ARG A 66 2.88 -2.82 4.45
N PHE A 67 1.64 -3.09 4.10
CA PHE A 67 1.19 -3.24 2.72
C PHE A 67 -0.05 -2.41 2.48
N PHE A 68 -0.25 -1.98 1.25
CA PHE A 68 -1.52 -1.46 0.76
C PHE A 68 -2.32 -2.60 0.16
N VAL A 69 -3.57 -2.75 0.57
CA VAL A 69 -4.49 -3.72 -0.02
C VAL A 69 -5.05 -3.14 -1.30
N GLU A 70 -4.52 -3.59 -2.43
CA GLU A 70 -4.89 -3.07 -3.74
C GLU A 70 -6.24 -3.60 -4.20
N LYS A 71 -6.48 -4.90 -3.99
CA LYS A 71 -7.68 -5.58 -4.45
C LYS A 71 -8.03 -6.79 -3.60
N VAL A 72 -9.31 -7.00 -3.41
CA VAL A 72 -9.86 -8.21 -2.78
C VAL A 72 -10.89 -8.83 -3.71
N ASP A 73 -10.60 -10.02 -4.19
CA ASP A 73 -11.46 -10.80 -5.08
C ASP A 73 -11.91 -12.10 -4.40
N ARG A 74 -13.05 -12.62 -4.82
CA ARG A 74 -13.41 -14.02 -4.53
C ARG A 74 -12.49 -14.91 -5.36
N GLY A 75 -11.91 -15.92 -4.72
CA GLY A 75 -11.06 -16.88 -5.41
C GLY A 75 -11.83 -17.67 -6.47
N ASP A 76 -11.15 -18.00 -7.58
CA ASP A 76 -11.74 -18.76 -8.68
C ASP A 76 -12.15 -20.17 -8.25
N GLU A 77 -13.21 -20.71 -8.85
CA GLU A 77 -13.53 -22.13 -8.75
C GLU A 77 -12.50 -22.95 -9.54
N ILE A 78 -11.80 -23.86 -8.86
CA ILE A 78 -10.88 -24.77 -9.52
C ILE A 78 -11.54 -26.15 -9.62
N LEU A 79 -11.43 -26.76 -10.79
CA LEU A 79 -11.76 -28.16 -10.96
C LEU A 79 -10.56 -29.01 -10.48
N THR A 80 -10.72 -29.70 -9.36
CA THR A 80 -9.75 -30.68 -8.87
C THR A 80 -10.25 -32.07 -9.07
N LYS A 81 -9.40 -32.98 -9.54
CA LYS A 81 -9.71 -34.43 -9.58
C LYS A 81 -9.37 -35.02 -8.22
N ASP A 82 -10.30 -35.76 -7.63
CA ASP A 82 -10.04 -36.56 -6.43
C ASP A 82 -9.23 -37.83 -6.78
N LYS A 83 -8.81 -38.58 -5.77
CA LYS A 83 -8.06 -39.82 -5.96
C LYS A 83 -8.82 -40.90 -6.75
N SER A 84 -10.14 -40.73 -6.96
CA SER A 84 -10.99 -41.61 -7.76
C SER A 84 -11.23 -41.10 -9.19
N GLY A 85 -10.57 -39.98 -9.59
CA GLY A 85 -10.70 -39.37 -10.91
C GLY A 85 -11.94 -38.52 -11.11
N LYS A 86 -12.81 -38.37 -10.09
CA LYS A 86 -13.99 -37.52 -10.17
C LYS A 86 -13.62 -36.05 -10.03
N THR A 87 -14.10 -35.24 -10.95
CA THR A 87 -13.93 -33.78 -10.92
C THR A 87 -14.77 -33.18 -9.82
N LYS A 88 -14.12 -32.50 -8.87
CA LYS A 88 -14.78 -31.70 -7.83
C LYS A 88 -14.45 -30.24 -8.03
N LYS A 89 -15.47 -29.38 -7.92
CA LYS A 89 -15.28 -27.94 -7.85
C LYS A 89 -14.75 -27.58 -6.45
N LYS A 90 -13.58 -27.01 -6.35
CA LYS A 90 -13.01 -26.45 -5.13
C LYS A 90 -12.96 -24.94 -5.28
N LYS A 91 -13.70 -24.20 -4.46
CA LYS A 91 -13.53 -22.74 -4.38
C LYS A 91 -12.17 -22.46 -3.74
N ARG A 92 -11.35 -21.65 -4.39
CA ARG A 92 -10.24 -20.99 -3.71
C ARG A 92 -10.84 -19.96 -2.77
N GLY A 93 -10.28 -19.83 -1.57
CA GLY A 93 -10.68 -18.81 -0.62
C GLY A 93 -10.59 -17.39 -1.18
N VAL A 94 -10.45 -16.39 -0.33
CA VAL A 94 -10.34 -14.99 -0.74
C VAL A 94 -8.96 -14.72 -1.34
N LYS A 95 -8.91 -14.04 -2.49
CA LYS A 95 -7.67 -13.56 -3.09
C LYS A 95 -7.45 -12.10 -2.72
N ILE A 96 -6.41 -11.83 -1.93
CA ILE A 96 -6.05 -10.49 -1.47
C ILE A 96 -4.72 -10.10 -2.12
N SER A 97 -4.73 -9.03 -2.90
CA SER A 97 -3.54 -8.52 -3.60
C SER A 97 -2.94 -7.35 -2.82
N LEU A 98 -1.65 -7.46 -2.54
CA LEU A 98 -0.89 -6.49 -1.76
C LEU A 98 0.14 -5.79 -2.64
N THR A 99 0.39 -4.51 -2.33
CA THR A 99 1.44 -3.74 -3.00
C THR A 99 2.16 -2.80 -2.04
N ARG A 100 3.43 -2.53 -2.35
CA ARG A 100 4.27 -1.47 -1.76
C ARG A 100 4.81 -0.51 -2.84
N SER A 101 4.56 -0.83 -4.12
CA SER A 101 5.02 -0.02 -5.27
C SER A 101 4.03 1.03 -5.74
N SER A 102 2.76 0.97 -5.32
CA SER A 102 1.74 1.92 -5.74
C SER A 102 1.90 3.32 -5.11
N LYS A 103 1.39 4.36 -5.77
CA LYS A 103 1.35 5.72 -5.20
C LYS A 103 0.40 5.82 -4.01
N GLU A 104 -0.67 5.02 -4.01
CA GLU A 104 -1.66 4.92 -2.94
C GLU A 104 -1.02 4.43 -1.65
N PHE A 105 -0.06 3.50 -1.73
CA PHE A 105 0.70 3.05 -0.57
C PHE A 105 1.42 4.21 0.14
N VAL A 106 2.19 5.02 -0.62
CA VAL A 106 2.88 6.18 -0.04
C VAL A 106 1.89 7.25 0.42
N LYS A 107 0.81 7.48 -0.34
CA LYS A 107 -0.26 8.40 0.07
C LYS A 107 -0.79 8.05 1.46
N CYS A 108 -1.19 6.81 1.67
CA CYS A 108 -1.71 6.35 2.96
C CYS A 108 -0.67 6.43 4.09
N LEU A 109 0.62 6.18 3.80
CA LEU A 109 1.69 6.35 4.79
C LEU A 109 1.83 7.81 5.20
N VAL A 110 1.82 8.73 4.24
CA VAL A 110 1.91 10.18 4.47
C VAL A 110 0.67 10.68 5.21
N GLU A 111 -0.54 10.29 4.79
CA GLU A 111 -1.79 10.64 5.47
C GLU A 111 -1.80 10.16 6.92
N ARG A 112 -1.30 8.97 7.18
CA ARG A 112 -1.15 8.44 8.53
C ARG A 112 -0.18 9.25 9.38
N GLN A 113 0.96 9.66 8.79
CA GLN A 113 1.99 10.44 9.47
C GLN A 113 1.54 11.88 9.75
N LEU A 114 0.70 12.43 8.87
CA LEU A 114 0.22 13.83 8.90
C LEU A 114 -1.24 13.94 9.35
N ARG A 115 -1.75 12.95 10.07
CA ARG A 115 -3.16 12.89 10.42
C ARG A 115 -3.66 14.16 11.10
N GLU A 116 -2.92 14.68 12.09
CA GLU A 116 -3.26 15.89 12.81
C GLU A 116 -3.30 17.13 11.89
N GLU A 117 -2.33 17.26 10.99
CA GLU A 117 -2.22 18.37 10.04
C GLU A 117 -3.32 18.34 8.99
N ILE A 118 -3.73 17.14 8.59
CA ILE A 118 -4.83 16.95 7.64
C ILE A 118 -6.17 17.22 8.31
N ASP A 119 -6.39 16.66 9.49
CA ASP A 119 -7.64 16.82 10.25
C ASP A 119 -7.89 18.30 10.62
N ASN A 120 -6.84 19.05 10.97
CA ASN A 120 -6.94 20.47 11.30
C ASN A 120 -6.87 21.41 10.07
N GLY A 121 -6.70 20.87 8.86
CA GLY A 121 -6.64 21.62 7.60
C GLY A 121 -5.34 22.35 7.31
N SER A 122 -4.28 22.13 8.09
CA SER A 122 -2.96 22.70 7.84
C SER A 122 -2.29 22.11 6.60
N VAL A 123 -2.62 20.85 6.25
CA VAL A 123 -2.12 20.17 5.07
C VAL A 123 -3.28 19.54 4.30
N VAL A 124 -3.27 19.74 2.98
CA VAL A 124 -4.16 19.08 2.02
C VAL A 124 -3.28 18.45 0.95
N ILE A 125 -3.30 17.14 0.81
CA ILE A 125 -2.57 16.46 -0.27
C ILE A 125 -3.39 16.61 -1.56
N LYS A 126 -2.85 17.34 -2.53
CA LYS A 126 -3.50 17.61 -3.83
C LYS A 126 -3.13 16.59 -4.91
N ALA A 127 -1.86 16.22 -4.97
CA ALA A 127 -1.37 15.27 -5.97
C ALA A 127 -0.17 14.47 -5.45
N ILE A 128 -0.04 13.25 -5.97
CA ILE A 128 1.12 12.40 -5.74
C ILE A 128 1.53 11.76 -7.06
N ALA A 129 2.81 11.87 -7.39
CA ALA A 129 3.46 11.16 -8.48
C ALA A 129 4.62 10.32 -7.89
N ARG A 130 4.69 9.04 -8.26
CA ARG A 130 5.66 8.09 -7.72
C ARG A 130 6.28 7.23 -8.82
N GLN A 131 7.59 7.09 -8.74
CA GLN A 131 8.35 6.03 -9.37
C GLN A 131 8.97 5.20 -8.25
N ALA A 132 8.37 4.04 -7.96
CA ALA A 132 8.74 3.21 -6.83
C ALA A 132 10.22 2.86 -6.80
N GLY A 133 10.85 2.99 -5.63
CA GLY A 133 12.27 2.76 -5.42
C GLY A 133 13.18 3.89 -5.91
N ILE A 134 12.65 4.91 -6.59
CA ILE A 134 13.42 6.04 -7.10
C ILE A 134 13.05 7.32 -6.37
N ARG A 135 11.83 7.83 -6.60
CA ARG A 135 11.38 9.10 -6.07
C ARG A 135 9.87 9.24 -6.06
N THR A 136 9.37 9.91 -5.03
CA THR A 136 7.99 10.37 -4.93
C THR A 136 7.95 11.89 -4.85
N LYS A 137 7.01 12.52 -5.55
CA LYS A 137 6.69 13.95 -5.42
C LYS A 137 5.28 14.10 -4.88
N ILE A 138 5.12 14.96 -3.88
CA ILE A 138 3.85 15.22 -3.22
C ILE A 138 3.56 16.71 -3.29
N ALA A 139 2.47 17.08 -3.96
CA ALA A 139 1.97 18.44 -4.00
C ALA A 139 0.97 18.67 -2.87
N VAL A 140 1.25 19.62 -2.01
CA VAL A 140 0.44 19.94 -0.83
C VAL A 140 -0.06 21.39 -0.87
N ASP A 141 -1.20 21.59 -0.23
CA ASP A 141 -1.86 22.86 -0.06
C ASP A 141 -2.36 23.01 1.38
N THR A 142 -2.95 24.13 1.74
CA THR A 142 -3.53 24.37 3.05
C THR A 142 -4.89 25.05 2.96
N LYS A 143 -5.74 24.81 3.95
CA LYS A 143 -7.01 25.55 4.14
C LYS A 143 -6.82 26.79 5.04
N LYS A 144 -5.63 27.01 5.56
CA LYS A 144 -5.31 28.10 6.51
C LYS A 144 -4.40 29.13 5.85
N SER A 145 -4.76 30.40 5.97
CA SER A 145 -4.01 31.52 5.38
C SER A 145 -2.56 31.64 5.88
N ASP A 146 -2.35 31.32 7.16
CA ASP A 146 -1.08 31.59 7.87
C ASP A 146 -0.22 30.34 8.06
N THR A 147 -0.48 29.27 7.28
CA THR A 147 0.25 28.00 7.42
C THR A 147 1.07 27.71 6.17
N ASP A 148 2.33 27.38 6.34
CA ASP A 148 3.13 26.78 5.29
C ASP A 148 2.84 25.28 5.21
N PRO A 149 2.16 24.79 4.15
CA PRO A 149 1.82 23.37 4.03
C PRO A 149 3.03 22.49 3.78
N VAL A 150 4.09 23.03 3.14
CA VAL A 150 5.32 22.27 2.89
C VAL A 150 6.06 22.04 4.21
N GLY A 151 6.27 23.09 4.98
CA GLY A 151 6.92 22.99 6.29
C GLY A 151 6.14 22.09 7.25
N ALA A 152 4.79 22.19 7.27
CA ALA A 152 3.94 21.34 8.09
C ALA A 152 4.02 19.85 7.67
N THR A 153 4.16 19.57 6.38
CA THR A 153 4.33 18.20 5.84
C THR A 153 5.70 17.64 6.16
N VAL A 154 6.75 18.42 5.97
CA VAL A 154 8.14 17.99 6.20
C VAL A 154 8.41 17.77 7.70
N GLY A 155 7.84 18.62 8.53
CA GLY A 155 8.02 18.60 9.99
C GLY A 155 9.36 19.16 10.43
N LYS A 156 9.51 19.37 11.75
CA LYS A 156 10.74 19.94 12.32
C LYS A 156 11.94 19.06 12.02
N GLY A 157 12.95 19.64 11.34
CA GLY A 157 14.13 18.89 10.93
C GLY A 157 13.88 17.73 9.95
N GLY A 158 12.74 17.76 9.26
CA GLY A 158 12.40 16.71 8.28
C GLY A 158 11.84 15.41 8.88
N CYS A 159 11.58 15.36 10.19
CA CYS A 159 11.30 14.11 10.89
C CYS A 159 10.07 13.36 10.39
N LYS A 160 9.02 14.06 9.95
CA LYS A 160 7.78 13.43 9.48
C LYS A 160 7.98 12.70 8.15
N ILE A 161 8.53 13.40 7.17
CA ILE A 161 8.80 12.82 5.85
C ILE A 161 9.92 11.77 5.93
N GLN A 162 10.94 11.97 6.76
CA GLN A 162 12.00 10.98 6.96
C GLN A 162 11.46 9.65 7.50
N SER A 163 10.48 9.70 8.39
CA SER A 163 9.81 8.48 8.89
C SER A 163 9.15 7.69 7.77
N VAL A 164 8.48 8.38 6.82
CA VAL A 164 7.88 7.72 5.65
C VAL A 164 8.95 7.20 4.70
N MET A 165 10.00 7.98 4.41
CA MET A 165 11.12 7.54 3.56
C MET A 165 11.78 6.27 4.10
N ASN A 166 11.97 6.18 5.42
CA ASN A 166 12.54 4.99 6.05
C ASN A 166 11.64 3.75 5.88
N GLU A 167 10.31 3.93 5.97
CA GLU A 167 9.35 2.83 5.76
C GLU A 167 9.37 2.29 4.33
N ILE A 168 9.71 3.12 3.34
CA ILE A 168 9.75 2.76 1.90
C ILE A 168 11.17 2.50 1.37
N GLY A 169 12.05 1.99 2.22
CA GLY A 169 13.41 1.61 1.84
C GLY A 169 14.32 2.79 1.47
N GLY A 170 14.07 3.99 2.01
CA GLY A 170 14.87 5.18 1.75
C GLY A 170 14.59 5.84 0.39
N GLU A 171 13.46 5.55 -0.25
CA GLU A 171 12.99 6.27 -1.44
C GLU A 171 12.81 7.75 -1.12
N LYS A 172 13.36 8.63 -1.96
CA LYS A 172 13.29 10.08 -1.72
C LYS A 172 11.88 10.61 -1.94
N ILE A 173 11.44 11.47 -1.02
CA ILE A 173 10.15 12.16 -1.13
C ILE A 173 10.42 13.67 -1.20
N ASP A 174 9.98 14.29 -2.29
CA ASP A 174 9.99 15.74 -2.46
C ASP A 174 8.59 16.28 -2.18
N VAL A 175 8.50 17.25 -1.28
CA VAL A 175 7.25 17.95 -0.98
C VAL A 175 7.29 19.31 -1.65
N ILE A 176 6.27 19.60 -2.47
CA ILE A 176 6.15 20.85 -3.22
C ILE A 176 4.82 21.53 -2.88
N ARG A 177 4.79 22.85 -3.02
CA ARG A 177 3.55 23.61 -2.89
C ARG A 177 2.70 23.41 -4.16
N TYR A 178 1.43 23.05 -3.96
CA TYR A 178 0.47 22.96 -5.06
C TYR A 178 0.17 24.35 -5.64
N ASN A 179 -0.03 24.40 -6.94
CA ASN A 179 -0.52 25.58 -7.64
C ASN A 179 -1.51 25.14 -8.71
N GLU A 180 -2.59 25.91 -8.91
CA GLU A 180 -3.60 25.62 -9.94
C GLU A 180 -3.04 25.89 -11.34
N ASP A 181 -2.09 26.82 -11.49
CA ASP A 181 -1.37 27.04 -12.74
C ASP A 181 -0.37 25.89 -12.97
N PRO A 182 -0.54 25.09 -14.05
CA PRO A 182 0.34 23.98 -14.36
C PRO A 182 1.80 24.39 -14.56
N ILE A 183 2.05 25.59 -15.08
CA ILE A 183 3.42 26.11 -15.31
C ILE A 183 4.10 26.32 -13.98
N VAL A 184 3.43 26.96 -13.03
CA VAL A 184 3.95 27.19 -11.68
C VAL A 184 4.14 25.87 -10.93
N LEU A 185 3.16 24.93 -11.06
CA LEU A 185 3.27 23.61 -10.43
C LEU A 185 4.47 22.83 -10.96
N ILE A 186 4.72 22.87 -12.27
CA ILE A 186 5.89 22.22 -12.88
C ILE A 186 7.18 22.89 -12.40
N ALA A 187 7.23 24.23 -12.35
CA ALA A 187 8.39 24.97 -11.84
C ALA A 187 8.70 24.60 -10.38
N ASN A 188 7.68 24.47 -9.54
CA ASN A 188 7.84 24.03 -8.15
C ASN A 188 8.32 22.56 -8.04
N ALA A 189 8.12 21.77 -9.07
CA ALA A 189 8.46 20.35 -9.09
C ALA A 189 9.85 20.04 -9.64
N LEU A 190 10.49 21.00 -10.30
CA LEU A 190 11.86 20.89 -10.88
C LEU A 190 12.93 21.24 -9.85
#